data_71d35374dc357f8116da6834c7891167
#
_entry.id   71d35374dc357f8116da6834c7891167
#
_cell.length_a   1.000
_cell.length_b   1.000
_cell.length_c   1.000
_cell.angle_alpha   90.00
_cell.angle_beta   90.00
_cell.angle_gamma   90.00
#
_symmetry.space_group_name_H-M   'P 1'
#
loop_
_entity.id
_entity.type
_entity.pdbx_description
1 polymer ?
#
loop_
_entity_poly.entity_id
_entity_poly.type
_entity_poly.pdbx_seq_one_letter_code
_entity_poly.pdbx_strand_id
1 'polypeptide(L)'
;HSFCGDGADPFGPGTHHYPWDVASDARQRAADKADAAFEFITKMGAPYYCFHDVDAIDGHNDPKEFGDRVKFITDIFAKKQAESGVKLLWGTANLFSNERYMNGASTNPNFEVVAHAGAQLKGAIDATITLGGEGYVFWGGREGYMSLLNTNMKLERENFARMLHTCVEYARRNGFKGKFFIEPKPCEPTKHQYDYDAATVIGFLREFDLLGEFGLNLEVNHATLAGHTFAHECQVASDAGMLASIDANRGDNQNGWDTDQFPTDIYEWAEAMAIILKQGGLAGGGINFD
;
A
#
# COMPACT_ATOMS: atom_id res chain seq x y z
N HIS A 1 -9.14 -2.23 2.01
CA HIS A 1 -9.05 -2.41 3.45
C HIS A 1 -10.38 -2.10 4.14
N SER A 2 -10.87 -0.87 4.08
CA SER A 2 -12.10 -0.43 4.77
C SER A 2 -13.36 -1.26 4.49
N PHE A 3 -13.38 -2.07 3.43
CA PHE A 3 -14.49 -2.96 3.06
C PHE A 3 -14.17 -4.45 3.26
N CYS A 4 -13.05 -4.78 3.89
CA CYS A 4 -12.55 -6.14 4.08
C CYS A 4 -12.26 -6.48 5.54
N GLY A 5 -12.17 -5.50 6.44
CA GLY A 5 -11.86 -5.70 7.85
C GLY A 5 -12.96 -6.50 8.54
N ASP A 6 -12.67 -7.75 8.88
CA ASP A 6 -13.61 -8.68 9.53
C ASP A 6 -13.45 -8.74 11.06
N GLY A 7 -12.50 -7.98 11.61
CA GLY A 7 -12.14 -7.98 13.02
C GLY A 7 -11.24 -9.13 13.44
N ALA A 8 -10.56 -9.81 12.49
CA ALA A 8 -9.53 -10.78 12.83
C ALA A 8 -8.32 -10.09 13.46
N ASP A 9 -7.74 -10.73 14.47
CA ASP A 9 -6.53 -10.28 15.14
C ASP A 9 -5.67 -11.50 15.55
N PRO A 10 -4.49 -11.29 16.18
CA PRO A 10 -3.64 -12.40 16.62
C PRO A 10 -4.29 -13.36 17.63
N PHE A 11 -5.44 -13.02 18.21
CA PHE A 11 -6.12 -13.79 19.25
C PHE A 11 -7.33 -14.57 18.75
N GLY A 12 -7.81 -14.26 17.54
CA GLY A 12 -8.94 -15.00 17.00
C GLY A 12 -9.36 -14.61 15.58
N PRO A 13 -10.26 -15.42 15.01
CA PRO A 13 -10.81 -15.16 13.70
C PRO A 13 -11.73 -13.93 13.71
N GLY A 14 -11.99 -13.38 12.53
CA GLY A 14 -12.94 -12.29 12.34
C GLY A 14 -14.34 -12.63 12.80
N THR A 15 -15.00 -11.62 13.36
CA THR A 15 -16.35 -11.73 13.93
C THR A 15 -17.38 -10.91 13.16
N HIS A 16 -16.92 -10.13 12.18
CA HIS A 16 -17.78 -9.30 11.35
C HIS A 16 -18.00 -9.94 9.97
N HIS A 17 -19.24 -9.92 9.49
CA HIS A 17 -19.63 -10.44 8.18
C HIS A 17 -20.31 -9.33 7.38
N TYR A 18 -19.81 -9.07 6.20
CA TYR A 18 -20.37 -8.06 5.32
C TYR A 18 -21.46 -8.62 4.42
N PRO A 19 -22.50 -7.84 4.10
CA PRO A 19 -23.57 -8.27 3.19
C PRO A 19 -23.08 -8.64 1.78
N TRP A 20 -21.95 -8.09 1.35
CA TRP A 20 -21.36 -8.36 0.02
C TRP A 20 -20.45 -9.60 -0.01
N ASP A 21 -20.18 -10.26 1.12
CA ASP A 21 -19.30 -11.44 1.18
C ASP A 21 -20.08 -12.77 1.16
N VAL A 22 -21.37 -12.76 0.82
CA VAL A 22 -22.23 -13.95 0.90
C VAL A 22 -22.21 -14.83 -0.33
N ALA A 23 -21.85 -14.30 -1.51
CA ALA A 23 -21.81 -15.07 -2.74
C ALA A 23 -20.68 -16.12 -2.71
N SER A 24 -20.92 -17.32 -3.23
CA SER A 24 -19.89 -18.38 -3.30
C SER A 24 -18.84 -18.12 -4.38
N ASP A 25 -19.19 -17.39 -5.43
CA ASP A 25 -18.29 -17.00 -6.52
C ASP A 25 -17.46 -15.77 -6.16
N ALA A 26 -16.14 -15.86 -6.29
CA ALA A 26 -15.23 -14.78 -5.97
C ALA A 26 -15.43 -13.51 -6.84
N ARG A 27 -15.78 -13.68 -8.11
CA ARG A 27 -16.06 -12.55 -9.01
C ARG A 27 -17.37 -11.86 -8.63
N GLN A 28 -18.38 -12.61 -8.21
CA GLN A 28 -19.62 -12.01 -7.73
C GLN A 28 -19.40 -11.24 -6.43
N ARG A 29 -18.69 -11.83 -5.43
CA ARG A 29 -18.35 -11.12 -4.20
C ARG A 29 -17.59 -9.81 -4.47
N ALA A 30 -16.61 -9.86 -5.37
CA ALA A 30 -15.86 -8.67 -5.75
C ALA A 30 -16.73 -7.59 -6.40
N ALA A 31 -17.68 -7.98 -7.26
CA ALA A 31 -18.63 -7.06 -7.86
C ALA A 31 -19.57 -6.43 -6.82
N ASP A 32 -20.12 -7.24 -5.90
CA ASP A 32 -21.00 -6.78 -4.83
C ASP A 32 -20.27 -5.82 -3.88
N LYS A 33 -19.01 -6.14 -3.52
CA LYS A 33 -18.13 -5.25 -2.74
C LYS A 33 -17.86 -3.94 -3.46
N ALA A 34 -17.55 -3.99 -4.75
CA ALA A 34 -17.34 -2.79 -5.56
C ALA A 34 -18.59 -1.90 -5.61
N ASP A 35 -19.79 -2.49 -5.69
CA ASP A 35 -21.05 -1.75 -5.63
C ASP A 35 -21.18 -1.01 -4.29
N ALA A 36 -20.98 -1.70 -3.18
CA ALA A 36 -21.03 -1.12 -1.84
C ALA A 36 -19.97 -0.01 -1.64
N ALA A 37 -18.74 -0.26 -2.09
CA ALA A 37 -17.64 0.70 -1.96
C ALA A 37 -17.91 1.99 -2.73
N PHE A 38 -18.29 1.91 -4.01
CA PHE A 38 -18.54 3.09 -4.81
C PHE A 38 -19.81 3.83 -4.38
N GLU A 39 -20.83 3.13 -3.85
CA GLU A 39 -21.99 3.77 -3.22
C GLU A 39 -21.56 4.60 -2.01
N PHE A 40 -20.73 4.03 -1.11
CA PHE A 40 -20.24 4.72 0.07
C PHE A 40 -19.37 5.92 -0.29
N ILE A 41 -18.34 5.74 -1.15
CA ILE A 41 -17.41 6.78 -1.58
C ILE A 41 -18.16 7.96 -2.21
N THR A 42 -19.15 7.67 -3.06
CA THR A 42 -19.98 8.70 -3.71
C THR A 42 -20.83 9.46 -2.69
N LYS A 43 -21.45 8.76 -1.74
CA LYS A 43 -22.24 9.38 -0.67
C LYS A 43 -21.41 10.24 0.27
N MET A 44 -20.16 9.84 0.54
CA MET A 44 -19.21 10.63 1.33
C MET A 44 -18.65 11.83 0.56
N GLY A 45 -18.83 11.89 -0.75
CA GLY A 45 -18.30 12.94 -1.60
C GLY A 45 -16.78 12.89 -1.76
N ALA A 46 -16.16 11.72 -1.52
CA ALA A 46 -14.73 11.55 -1.73
C ALA A 46 -14.41 11.49 -3.23
N PRO A 47 -13.44 12.28 -3.73
CA PRO A 47 -13.13 12.33 -5.15
C PRO A 47 -12.26 11.17 -5.64
N TYR A 48 -11.64 10.45 -4.71
CA TYR A 48 -10.70 9.36 -5.00
C TYR A 48 -10.95 8.13 -4.14
N TYR A 49 -10.45 6.99 -4.62
CA TYR A 49 -10.33 5.73 -3.88
C TYR A 49 -8.95 5.12 -4.09
N CYS A 50 -8.58 4.16 -3.24
CA CYS A 50 -7.38 3.35 -3.34
C CYS A 50 -7.77 1.86 -3.34
N PHE A 51 -6.88 0.98 -3.78
CA PHE A 51 -7.10 -0.46 -3.66
C PHE A 51 -5.82 -1.26 -3.44
N HIS A 52 -5.94 -2.35 -2.65
CA HIS A 52 -5.07 -3.51 -2.74
C HIS A 52 -5.69 -4.53 -3.69
N ASP A 53 -4.88 -5.22 -4.46
CA ASP A 53 -5.34 -6.20 -5.45
C ASP A 53 -6.20 -7.32 -4.82
N VAL A 54 -5.76 -7.89 -3.68
CA VAL A 54 -6.50 -8.97 -3.00
C VAL A 54 -7.72 -8.48 -2.22
N ASP A 55 -7.79 -7.19 -1.88
CA ASP A 55 -8.99 -6.58 -1.29
C ASP A 55 -10.05 -6.30 -2.35
N ALA A 56 -9.61 -5.98 -3.55
CA ALA A 56 -10.50 -5.80 -4.70
C ALA A 56 -11.15 -7.12 -5.14
N ILE A 57 -10.36 -8.19 -5.18
CA ILE A 57 -10.84 -9.54 -5.54
C ILE A 57 -9.98 -10.61 -4.88
N ASP A 58 -10.59 -11.70 -4.42
CA ASP A 58 -9.90 -12.80 -3.75
C ASP A 58 -8.68 -13.30 -4.52
N GLY A 59 -7.56 -13.44 -3.81
CA GLY A 59 -6.32 -13.97 -4.34
C GLY A 59 -6.46 -15.39 -4.92
N HIS A 60 -5.49 -15.79 -5.73
CA HIS A 60 -5.40 -17.14 -6.27
C HIS A 60 -3.94 -17.59 -6.34
N ASN A 61 -3.69 -18.92 -6.17
CA ASN A 61 -2.34 -19.45 -6.19
C ASN A 61 -1.75 -19.56 -7.61
N ASP A 62 -2.59 -19.72 -8.63
CA ASP A 62 -2.17 -19.63 -10.04
C ASP A 62 -2.09 -18.14 -10.45
N PRO A 63 -0.90 -17.64 -10.85
CA PRO A 63 -0.73 -16.24 -11.23
C PRO A 63 -1.57 -15.84 -12.44
N LYS A 64 -1.85 -16.77 -13.35
CA LYS A 64 -2.68 -16.49 -14.51
C LYS A 64 -4.14 -16.28 -14.12
N GLU A 65 -4.71 -17.20 -13.33
CA GLU A 65 -6.07 -17.05 -12.82
C GLU A 65 -6.20 -15.78 -11.97
N PHE A 66 -5.20 -15.45 -11.13
CA PHE A 66 -5.23 -14.22 -10.37
C PHE A 66 -5.19 -12.98 -11.28
N GLY A 67 -4.35 -12.98 -12.30
CA GLY A 67 -4.31 -11.91 -13.30
C GLY A 67 -5.66 -11.73 -14.03
N ASP A 68 -6.32 -12.83 -14.40
CA ASP A 68 -7.66 -12.80 -15.03
C ASP A 68 -8.72 -12.24 -14.06
N ARG A 69 -8.62 -12.53 -12.76
CA ARG A 69 -9.47 -11.94 -11.69
C ARG A 69 -9.25 -10.45 -11.53
N VAL A 70 -7.99 -10.03 -11.42
CA VAL A 70 -7.63 -8.60 -11.29
C VAL A 70 -8.13 -7.82 -12.50
N LYS A 71 -7.98 -8.38 -13.71
CA LYS A 71 -8.53 -7.76 -14.91
C LYS A 71 -10.05 -7.62 -14.85
N PHE A 72 -10.75 -8.65 -14.41
CA PHE A 72 -12.23 -8.63 -14.26
C PHE A 72 -12.69 -7.49 -13.35
N ILE A 73 -12.08 -7.34 -12.16
CA ILE A 73 -12.47 -6.28 -11.22
C ILE A 73 -12.05 -4.90 -11.71
N THR A 74 -10.92 -4.81 -12.44
CA THR A 74 -10.48 -3.57 -13.08
C THR A 74 -11.51 -3.06 -14.10
N ASP A 75 -12.09 -3.94 -14.91
CA ASP A 75 -13.14 -3.57 -15.86
C ASP A 75 -14.41 -3.04 -15.14
N ILE A 76 -14.76 -3.61 -13.97
CA ILE A 76 -15.86 -3.10 -13.12
C ILE A 76 -15.50 -1.72 -12.54
N PHE A 77 -14.31 -1.53 -11.99
CA PHE A 77 -13.88 -0.24 -11.45
C PHE A 77 -13.88 0.84 -12.53
N ALA A 78 -13.39 0.55 -13.73
CA ALA A 78 -13.42 1.50 -14.86
C ALA A 78 -14.85 1.97 -15.19
N LYS A 79 -15.82 1.04 -15.19
CA LYS A 79 -17.23 1.38 -15.37
C LYS A 79 -17.75 2.28 -14.26
N LYS A 80 -17.47 1.93 -13.01
CA LYS A 80 -17.90 2.71 -11.84
C LYS A 80 -17.26 4.10 -11.79
N GLN A 81 -15.99 4.23 -12.16
CA GLN A 81 -15.33 5.54 -12.33
C GLN A 81 -16.08 6.41 -13.36
N ALA A 82 -16.45 5.81 -14.52
CA ALA A 82 -17.18 6.53 -15.57
C ALA A 82 -18.58 6.98 -15.10
N GLU A 83 -19.24 6.18 -14.28
CA GLU A 83 -20.60 6.46 -13.76
C GLU A 83 -20.60 7.49 -12.63
N SER A 84 -19.62 7.43 -11.72
CA SER A 84 -19.57 8.25 -10.50
C SER A 84 -18.70 9.50 -10.60
N GLY A 85 -17.70 9.51 -11.50
CA GLY A 85 -16.66 10.53 -11.55
C GLY A 85 -15.57 10.38 -10.50
N VAL A 86 -15.66 9.38 -9.60
CA VAL A 86 -14.63 9.04 -8.62
C VAL A 86 -13.41 8.49 -9.35
N LYS A 87 -12.18 8.86 -8.94
CA LYS A 87 -10.93 8.49 -9.61
C LYS A 87 -10.09 7.57 -8.72
N LEU A 88 -9.15 6.86 -9.34
CA LEU A 88 -8.14 6.11 -8.59
C LEU A 88 -7.02 7.05 -8.13
N LEU A 89 -6.75 7.11 -6.81
CA LEU A 89 -5.57 7.78 -6.28
C LEU A 89 -4.34 6.90 -6.48
N TRP A 90 -4.32 5.71 -5.91
CA TRP A 90 -3.25 4.74 -6.11
C TRP A 90 -3.77 3.29 -6.00
N GLY A 91 -3.06 2.39 -6.65
CA GLY A 91 -3.21 0.95 -6.48
C GLY A 91 -1.97 0.35 -5.86
N THR A 92 -2.08 -0.84 -5.31
CA THR A 92 -0.96 -1.61 -4.74
C THR A 92 -1.21 -3.10 -4.82
N ALA A 93 -0.14 -3.90 -4.74
CA ALA A 93 -0.18 -5.34 -4.63
C ALA A 93 0.04 -5.76 -3.16
N ASN A 94 -0.82 -6.61 -2.63
CA ASN A 94 -0.63 -7.22 -1.33
C ASN A 94 0.38 -8.38 -1.43
N LEU A 95 1.65 -8.09 -1.13
CA LEU A 95 2.75 -9.06 -1.11
C LEU A 95 3.10 -9.52 0.31
N PHE A 96 2.13 -9.55 1.21
CA PHE A 96 2.39 -9.81 2.64
C PHE A 96 1.41 -10.77 3.30
N SER A 97 0.14 -10.82 2.89
CA SER A 97 -0.87 -11.66 3.56
C SER A 97 -0.75 -13.14 3.19
N ASN A 98 -0.34 -13.47 1.96
CA ASN A 98 -0.22 -14.87 1.56
C ASN A 98 0.98 -15.53 2.23
N GLU A 99 0.82 -16.75 2.74
CA GLU A 99 1.86 -17.53 3.43
C GLU A 99 3.16 -17.68 2.65
N ARG A 100 3.12 -17.63 1.30
CA ARG A 100 4.33 -17.71 0.46
C ARG A 100 5.30 -16.57 0.73
N TYR A 101 4.80 -15.41 1.16
CA TYR A 101 5.60 -14.21 1.41
C TYR A 101 6.15 -14.10 2.83
N MET A 102 5.94 -15.10 3.68
CA MET A 102 6.37 -15.04 5.09
C MET A 102 7.88 -14.78 5.30
N ASN A 103 8.71 -15.10 4.30
CA ASN A 103 10.16 -14.86 4.30
C ASN A 103 10.58 -13.80 3.25
N GLY A 104 9.72 -12.84 2.99
CA GLY A 104 9.91 -11.83 1.95
C GLY A 104 9.16 -12.14 0.67
N ALA A 105 8.92 -11.13 -0.12
CA ALA A 105 8.40 -11.22 -1.48
C ALA A 105 9.55 -11.04 -2.49
N SER A 106 9.99 -9.81 -2.72
CA SER A 106 11.15 -9.52 -3.58
C SER A 106 12.48 -9.94 -2.95
N THR A 107 12.55 -9.93 -1.62
CA THR A 107 13.73 -10.34 -0.84
C THR A 107 13.80 -11.84 -0.57
N ASN A 108 12.77 -12.60 -0.96
CA ASN A 108 12.69 -14.03 -0.68
C ASN A 108 13.85 -14.80 -1.32
N PRO A 109 14.49 -15.76 -0.60
CA PRO A 109 15.56 -16.56 -1.17
C PRO A 109 15.08 -17.57 -2.23
N ASN A 110 13.78 -17.84 -2.33
CA ASN A 110 13.19 -18.70 -3.34
C ASN A 110 12.79 -17.90 -4.58
N PHE A 111 13.43 -18.18 -5.70
CA PHE A 111 13.17 -17.52 -6.98
C PHE A 111 11.71 -17.64 -7.45
N GLU A 112 11.04 -18.76 -7.17
CA GLU A 112 9.63 -18.95 -7.55
C GLU A 112 8.71 -17.96 -6.82
N VAL A 113 9.02 -17.64 -5.55
CA VAL A 113 8.29 -16.64 -4.78
C VAL A 113 8.53 -15.24 -5.37
N VAL A 114 9.78 -14.92 -5.68
CA VAL A 114 10.14 -13.63 -6.32
C VAL A 114 9.44 -13.46 -7.67
N ALA A 115 9.42 -14.51 -8.50
CA ALA A 115 8.75 -14.51 -9.78
C ALA A 115 7.23 -14.32 -9.63
N HIS A 116 6.62 -14.97 -8.63
CA HIS A 116 5.20 -14.80 -8.32
C HIS A 116 4.90 -13.38 -7.86
N ALA A 117 5.73 -12.81 -6.98
CA ALA A 117 5.61 -11.42 -6.54
C ALA A 117 5.68 -10.46 -7.73
N GLY A 118 6.64 -10.66 -8.64
CA GLY A 118 6.75 -9.86 -9.86
C GLY A 118 5.53 -9.96 -10.77
N ALA A 119 4.93 -11.14 -10.90
CA ALA A 119 3.69 -11.33 -11.67
C ALA A 119 2.51 -10.61 -11.02
N GLN A 120 2.40 -10.64 -9.70
CA GLN A 120 1.36 -9.93 -8.93
C GLN A 120 1.53 -8.42 -9.02
N LEU A 121 2.74 -7.90 -8.83
CA LEU A 121 3.08 -6.47 -9.02
C LEU A 121 2.69 -5.99 -10.43
N LYS A 122 3.06 -6.78 -11.45
CA LYS A 122 2.70 -6.47 -12.83
C LYS A 122 1.18 -6.32 -12.98
N GLY A 123 0.39 -7.25 -12.45
CA GLY A 123 -1.08 -7.21 -12.51
C GLY A 123 -1.67 -5.95 -11.86
N ALA A 124 -1.20 -5.59 -10.66
CA ALA A 124 -1.64 -4.40 -9.94
C ALA A 124 -1.21 -3.09 -10.64
N ILE A 125 -0.01 -3.05 -11.24
CA ILE A 125 0.46 -1.92 -12.05
C ILE A 125 -0.40 -1.77 -13.31
N ASP A 126 -0.68 -2.85 -14.03
CA ASP A 126 -1.54 -2.84 -15.23
C ASP A 126 -2.95 -2.33 -14.89
N ALA A 127 -3.52 -2.76 -13.76
CA ALA A 127 -4.80 -2.27 -13.26
C ALA A 127 -4.74 -0.77 -12.96
N THR A 128 -3.69 -0.32 -12.27
CA THR A 128 -3.48 1.10 -11.94
C THR A 128 -3.37 1.97 -13.21
N ILE A 129 -2.63 1.51 -14.21
CA ILE A 129 -2.51 2.19 -15.51
C ILE A 129 -3.88 2.27 -16.21
N THR A 130 -4.61 1.16 -16.26
CA THR A 130 -5.92 1.06 -16.92
C THR A 130 -6.94 2.00 -16.27
N LEU A 131 -6.91 2.14 -14.96
CA LEU A 131 -7.79 3.00 -14.18
C LEU A 131 -7.34 4.47 -14.12
N GLY A 132 -6.19 4.80 -14.73
CA GLY A 132 -5.67 6.16 -14.74
C GLY A 132 -5.23 6.65 -13.35
N GLY A 133 -4.68 5.75 -12.52
CA GLY A 133 -4.22 6.08 -11.17
C GLY A 133 -3.16 7.17 -11.14
N GLU A 134 -3.29 8.07 -10.16
CA GLU A 134 -2.34 9.16 -9.94
C GLU A 134 -1.01 8.65 -9.38
N GLY A 135 -1.03 7.53 -8.64
CA GLY A 135 0.12 6.91 -8.02
C GLY A 135 0.05 5.38 -7.92
N TYR A 136 1.16 4.81 -7.44
CA TYR A 136 1.28 3.40 -7.07
C TYR A 136 2.10 3.28 -5.78
N VAL A 137 1.56 2.58 -4.78
CA VAL A 137 2.21 2.41 -3.47
C VAL A 137 2.91 1.06 -3.40
N PHE A 138 4.12 1.04 -2.84
CA PHE A 138 4.82 -0.16 -2.39
C PHE A 138 4.89 -0.13 -0.86
N TRP A 139 4.24 -1.09 -0.23
CA TRP A 139 4.41 -1.38 1.18
C TRP A 139 5.18 -2.70 1.36
N GLY A 140 6.33 -2.59 2.01
CA GLY A 140 7.27 -3.70 2.17
C GLY A 140 7.02 -4.58 3.39
N GLY A 141 5.78 -4.90 3.75
CA GLY A 141 5.41 -5.57 4.99
C GLY A 141 6.14 -6.87 5.31
N ARG A 142 6.62 -7.59 4.29
CA ARG A 142 7.47 -8.79 4.45
C ARG A 142 8.91 -8.59 3.98
N GLU A 143 9.25 -7.40 3.49
CA GLU A 143 10.62 -7.05 3.09
C GLU A 143 11.43 -6.62 4.31
N GLY A 144 11.97 -7.61 5.00
CA GLY A 144 12.67 -7.44 6.27
C GLY A 144 13.10 -8.77 6.87
N TYR A 145 13.45 -8.77 8.14
CA TYR A 145 13.97 -9.98 8.80
C TYR A 145 13.37 -10.21 10.19
N MET A 146 13.36 -11.46 10.59
CA MET A 146 13.00 -11.91 11.95
C MET A 146 14.23 -12.06 12.83
N SER A 147 15.39 -12.43 12.26
CA SER A 147 16.66 -12.63 12.95
C SER A 147 17.82 -12.44 11.98
N LEU A 148 18.87 -11.73 12.41
CA LEU A 148 20.09 -11.57 11.62
C LEU A 148 20.93 -12.85 11.52
N LEU A 149 20.60 -13.92 12.28
CA LEU A 149 21.34 -15.17 12.24
C LEU A 149 21.26 -15.91 10.89
N ASN A 150 20.19 -15.67 10.15
CA ASN A 150 19.92 -16.34 8.86
C ASN A 150 19.58 -15.34 7.74
N THR A 151 19.97 -14.08 7.90
CA THR A 151 19.64 -12.99 6.97
C THR A 151 20.89 -12.46 6.29
N ASN A 152 20.85 -12.34 4.97
CA ASN A 152 21.84 -11.60 4.20
C ASN A 152 21.23 -10.24 3.80
N MET A 153 21.27 -9.27 4.72
CA MET A 153 20.67 -7.95 4.54
C MET A 153 21.13 -7.26 3.26
N LYS A 154 22.41 -7.37 2.90
CA LYS A 154 22.92 -6.73 1.68
C LYS A 154 22.22 -7.28 0.44
N LEU A 155 22.18 -8.61 0.30
CA LEU A 155 21.54 -9.28 -0.83
C LEU A 155 20.04 -8.99 -0.88
N GLU A 156 19.37 -9.02 0.27
CA GLU A 156 17.93 -8.76 0.34
C GLU A 156 17.59 -7.32 -0.06
N ARG A 157 18.34 -6.32 0.41
CA ARG A 157 18.18 -4.92 -0.01
C ARG A 157 18.45 -4.72 -1.51
N GLU A 158 19.50 -5.37 -2.06
CA GLU A 158 19.79 -5.36 -3.49
C GLU A 158 18.65 -5.99 -4.31
N ASN A 159 18.05 -7.08 -3.82
CA ASN A 159 16.90 -7.73 -4.46
C ASN A 159 15.65 -6.84 -4.42
N PHE A 160 15.38 -6.20 -3.29
CA PHE A 160 14.29 -5.24 -3.16
C PHE A 160 14.46 -4.08 -4.16
N ALA A 161 15.62 -3.45 -4.20
CA ALA A 161 15.92 -2.39 -5.15
C ALA A 161 15.78 -2.84 -6.62
N ARG A 162 16.24 -4.05 -6.95
CA ARG A 162 16.08 -4.63 -8.30
C ARG A 162 14.62 -4.79 -8.67
N MET A 163 13.76 -5.24 -7.75
CA MET A 163 12.33 -5.35 -8.00
C MET A 163 11.71 -3.98 -8.25
N LEU A 164 12.04 -2.96 -7.44
CA LEU A 164 11.55 -1.60 -7.63
C LEU A 164 11.97 -1.03 -8.99
N HIS A 165 13.24 -1.16 -9.38
CA HIS A 165 13.71 -0.77 -10.73
C HIS A 165 12.93 -1.47 -11.83
N THR A 166 12.71 -2.78 -11.69
CA THR A 166 11.96 -3.58 -12.68
C THR A 166 10.53 -3.08 -12.81
N CYS A 167 9.87 -2.77 -11.69
CA CYS A 167 8.51 -2.25 -11.69
C CYS A 167 8.42 -0.85 -12.31
N VAL A 168 9.35 0.04 -11.96
CA VAL A 168 9.44 1.40 -12.54
C VAL A 168 9.62 1.31 -14.06
N GLU A 169 10.61 0.54 -14.52
CA GLU A 169 10.89 0.38 -15.94
C GLU A 169 9.68 -0.20 -16.69
N TYR A 170 9.06 -1.25 -16.13
CA TYR A 170 7.85 -1.85 -16.69
C TYR A 170 6.72 -0.84 -16.81
N ALA A 171 6.40 -0.14 -15.74
CA ALA A 171 5.31 0.80 -15.69
C ALA A 171 5.52 1.98 -16.64
N ARG A 172 6.72 2.56 -16.68
CA ARG A 172 7.06 3.67 -17.60
C ARG A 172 6.93 3.25 -19.06
N ARG A 173 7.41 2.04 -19.42
CA ARG A 173 7.24 1.48 -20.78
C ARG A 173 5.78 1.28 -21.16
N ASN A 174 4.90 1.01 -20.20
CA ASN A 174 3.47 0.82 -20.41
C ASN A 174 2.64 2.10 -20.21
N GLY A 175 3.30 3.27 -20.12
CA GLY A 175 2.64 4.57 -20.15
C GLY A 175 2.19 5.11 -18.80
N PHE A 176 2.60 4.50 -17.68
CA PHE A 176 2.35 5.05 -16.35
C PHE A 176 3.06 6.39 -16.18
N LYS A 177 2.29 7.44 -15.87
CA LYS A 177 2.78 8.80 -15.67
C LYS A 177 2.71 9.25 -14.22
N GLY A 178 2.04 8.46 -13.39
CA GLY A 178 1.86 8.75 -11.98
C GLY A 178 3.15 8.61 -11.18
N LYS A 179 3.08 8.88 -9.89
CA LYS A 179 4.21 8.77 -8.97
C LYS A 179 4.21 7.44 -8.25
N PHE A 180 5.41 6.89 -8.02
CA PHE A 180 5.58 5.75 -7.12
C PHE A 180 5.77 6.25 -5.69
N PHE A 181 5.27 5.48 -4.74
CA PHE A 181 5.43 5.76 -3.32
C PHE A 181 5.99 4.54 -2.60
N ILE A 182 6.89 4.76 -1.66
CA ILE A 182 7.20 3.79 -0.60
C ILE A 182 6.45 4.22 0.65
N GLU A 183 5.85 3.25 1.31
CA GLU A 183 5.20 3.42 2.60
C GLU A 183 6.06 2.81 3.69
N PRO A 184 6.72 3.64 4.51
CA PRO A 184 7.59 3.17 5.58
C PRO A 184 6.81 2.51 6.71
N LYS A 185 7.37 1.42 7.25
CA LYS A 185 6.91 0.78 8.49
C LYS A 185 8.07 0.09 9.18
N PRO A 186 8.26 0.23 10.51
CA PRO A 186 9.43 -0.34 11.19
C PRO A 186 9.35 -1.85 11.41
N CYS A 187 8.16 -2.36 11.67
CA CYS A 187 7.88 -3.76 12.00
C CYS A 187 6.42 -4.12 11.74
N GLU A 188 6.04 -5.39 12.03
CA GLU A 188 4.70 -5.93 11.78
C GLU A 188 4.37 -6.01 10.28
N PRO A 189 4.41 -7.24 9.71
CA PRO A 189 4.58 -8.55 10.37
C PRO A 189 6.02 -8.98 10.60
N THR A 190 7.03 -8.35 9.99
CA THR A 190 8.44 -8.65 10.30
C THR A 190 8.88 -8.01 11.61
N LYS A 191 9.96 -8.49 12.20
CA LYS A 191 10.57 -7.86 13.38
C LYS A 191 11.28 -6.56 13.04
N HIS A 192 11.81 -6.44 11.82
CA HIS A 192 12.50 -5.27 11.31
C HIS A 192 12.34 -5.20 9.80
N GLN A 193 11.65 -4.18 9.31
CA GLN A 193 11.49 -3.91 7.88
C GLN A 193 12.65 -3.07 7.35
N TYR A 194 12.96 -3.23 6.05
CA TYR A 194 14.03 -2.45 5.39
C TYR A 194 13.63 -1.00 5.12
N ASP A 195 12.35 -0.74 5.01
CA ASP A 195 11.70 0.56 4.83
C ASP A 195 11.23 1.16 6.17
N TYR A 196 12.08 1.14 7.19
CA TYR A 196 11.78 1.39 8.60
C TYR A 196 11.05 2.71 8.90
N ASP A 197 11.54 3.82 8.35
CA ASP A 197 11.03 5.19 8.53
C ASP A 197 11.37 6.05 7.30
N ALA A 198 10.90 7.29 7.28
CA ALA A 198 11.16 8.21 6.17
C ALA A 198 12.65 8.39 5.88
N ALA A 199 13.46 8.58 6.91
CA ALA A 199 14.91 8.80 6.75
C ALA A 199 15.61 7.57 6.16
N THR A 200 15.23 6.37 6.62
CA THR A 200 15.76 5.09 6.12
C THR A 200 15.38 4.86 4.66
N VAL A 201 14.12 5.12 4.29
CA VAL A 201 13.66 5.00 2.90
C VAL A 201 14.38 5.99 1.99
N ILE A 202 14.53 7.25 2.41
CA ILE A 202 15.27 8.26 1.64
C ILE A 202 16.73 7.81 1.43
N GLY A 203 17.36 7.26 2.47
CA GLY A 203 18.71 6.69 2.39
C GLY A 203 18.80 5.52 1.41
N PHE A 204 17.84 4.59 1.47
CA PHE A 204 17.75 3.45 0.57
C PHE A 204 17.55 3.88 -0.90
N LEU A 205 16.58 4.75 -1.15
CA LEU A 205 16.31 5.23 -2.51
C LEU A 205 17.50 5.99 -3.12
N ARG A 206 18.26 6.71 -2.28
CA ARG A 206 19.50 7.38 -2.70
C ARG A 206 20.62 6.38 -3.02
N GLU A 207 20.78 5.36 -2.20
CA GLU A 207 21.81 4.31 -2.39
C GLU A 207 21.62 3.56 -3.73
N PHE A 208 20.36 3.35 -4.12
CA PHE A 208 20.00 2.57 -5.30
C PHE A 208 19.49 3.39 -6.50
N ASP A 209 19.76 4.68 -6.55
CA ASP A 209 19.40 5.59 -7.66
C ASP A 209 17.90 5.61 -8.02
N LEU A 210 17.03 5.57 -6.99
CA LEU A 210 15.57 5.54 -7.13
C LEU A 210 14.87 6.86 -6.72
N LEU A 211 15.59 7.84 -6.13
CA LEU A 211 15.01 9.07 -5.59
C LEU A 211 14.13 9.83 -6.59
N GLY A 212 14.49 9.84 -7.88
CA GLY A 212 13.76 10.59 -8.91
C GLY A 212 12.38 10.04 -9.24
N GLU A 213 12.14 8.77 -8.95
CA GLU A 213 10.90 8.06 -9.30
C GLU A 213 9.91 7.99 -8.13
N PHE A 214 10.39 8.10 -6.90
CA PHE A 214 9.59 7.84 -5.70
C PHE A 214 9.29 9.10 -4.89
N GLY A 215 8.16 9.05 -4.18
CA GLY A 215 7.83 9.84 -3.01
C GLY A 215 7.55 8.91 -1.84
N LEU A 216 7.11 9.47 -0.72
CA LEU A 216 6.68 8.71 0.44
C LEU A 216 5.16 8.82 0.61
N ASN A 217 4.55 7.69 0.97
CA ASN A 217 3.22 7.59 1.51
C ASN A 217 3.39 7.36 3.02
N LEU A 218 3.10 8.36 3.83
CA LEU A 218 3.36 8.30 5.27
C LEU A 218 2.10 7.92 6.02
N GLU A 219 2.19 6.90 6.85
CA GLU A 219 1.12 6.49 7.73
C GLU A 219 1.38 6.95 9.17
N VAL A 220 0.34 7.48 9.82
CA VAL A 220 0.44 8.03 11.19
C VAL A 220 0.87 6.96 12.18
N ASN A 221 0.22 5.79 12.09
CA ASN A 221 0.52 4.69 13.01
C ASN A 221 1.93 4.13 12.80
N HIS A 222 2.40 4.05 11.56
CA HIS A 222 3.76 3.60 11.24
C HIS A 222 4.82 4.56 11.82
N ALA A 223 4.59 5.87 11.78
CA ALA A 223 5.45 6.85 12.45
C ALA A 223 5.54 6.59 13.96
N THR A 224 4.40 6.35 14.60
CA THR A 224 4.32 6.05 16.03
C THR A 224 5.09 4.76 16.38
N LEU A 225 4.92 3.70 15.58
CA LEU A 225 5.67 2.45 15.74
C LEU A 225 7.18 2.62 15.58
N ALA A 226 7.62 3.54 14.72
CA ALA A 226 9.02 3.88 14.53
C ALA A 226 9.60 4.73 15.68
N GLY A 227 8.77 5.15 16.65
CA GLY A 227 9.15 5.99 17.77
C GLY A 227 9.19 7.48 17.44
N HIS A 228 8.53 7.89 16.38
CA HIS A 228 8.45 9.28 15.91
C HIS A 228 7.05 9.87 16.12
N THR A 229 6.96 11.19 16.16
CA THR A 229 5.69 11.86 15.93
C THR A 229 5.40 11.87 14.43
N PHE A 230 4.13 11.89 14.06
CA PHE A 230 3.77 12.00 12.64
C PHE A 230 4.31 13.28 11.99
N ALA A 231 4.28 14.40 12.73
CA ALA A 231 4.88 15.66 12.27
C ALA A 231 6.40 15.53 11.98
N HIS A 232 7.15 14.73 12.77
CA HIS A 232 8.56 14.46 12.48
C HIS A 232 8.74 13.78 11.12
N GLU A 233 8.01 12.70 10.86
CA GLU A 233 8.08 11.98 9.59
C GLU A 233 7.68 12.87 8.41
N CYS A 234 6.60 13.65 8.56
CA CYS A 234 6.18 14.63 7.55
C CYS A 234 7.27 15.67 7.28
N GLN A 235 7.95 16.19 8.33
CA GLN A 235 8.99 17.19 8.16
C GLN A 235 10.24 16.61 7.47
N VAL A 236 10.67 15.41 7.87
CA VAL A 236 11.81 14.72 7.23
C VAL A 236 11.54 14.50 5.74
N ALA A 237 10.36 14.00 5.41
CA ALA A 237 9.96 13.77 4.02
C ALA A 237 9.82 15.09 3.23
N SER A 238 9.25 16.13 3.85
CA SER A 238 9.10 17.45 3.23
C SER A 238 10.44 18.11 2.95
N ASP A 239 11.40 18.07 3.88
CA ASP A 239 12.74 18.64 3.70
C ASP A 239 13.53 17.94 2.58
N ALA A 240 13.22 16.67 2.32
CA ALA A 240 13.77 15.91 1.20
C ALA A 240 12.99 16.09 -0.12
N GLY A 241 11.87 16.82 -0.11
CA GLY A 241 10.97 16.96 -1.27
C GLY A 241 10.22 15.68 -1.63
N MET A 242 10.01 14.80 -0.66
CA MET A 242 9.45 13.46 -0.84
C MET A 242 8.10 13.23 -0.14
N LEU A 243 7.57 14.18 0.64
CA LEU A 243 6.24 14.06 1.24
C LEU A 243 5.19 14.19 0.14
N ALA A 244 4.56 13.09 -0.22
CA ALA A 244 3.71 13.03 -1.39
C ALA A 244 2.32 12.45 -1.16
N SER A 245 2.13 11.54 -0.22
CA SER A 245 0.84 10.92 0.13
C SER A 245 0.81 10.57 1.60
N ILE A 246 -0.38 10.38 2.15
CA ILE A 246 -0.61 10.10 3.56
C ILE A 246 -1.71 9.05 3.71
N ASP A 247 -1.45 8.04 4.54
CA ASP A 247 -2.48 7.19 5.11
C ASP A 247 -2.86 7.69 6.50
N ALA A 248 -4.08 8.21 6.55
CA ALA A 248 -4.62 8.89 7.72
C ALA A 248 -5.30 7.90 8.65
N ASN A 249 -4.61 7.58 9.73
CA ASN A 249 -5.13 6.75 10.81
C ASN A 249 -4.56 7.20 12.17
N ARG A 250 -4.68 6.38 13.18
CA ARG A 250 -3.97 6.45 14.44
C ARG A 250 -3.84 5.05 15.02
N GLY A 251 -2.73 4.79 15.68
CA GLY A 251 -2.54 3.59 16.48
C GLY A 251 -3.06 3.73 17.91
N ASP A 252 -3.05 2.63 18.63
CA ASP A 252 -3.26 2.60 20.08
C ASP A 252 -1.91 2.67 20.78
N ASN A 253 -1.58 3.86 21.30
CA ASN A 253 -0.32 4.09 22.01
C ASN A 253 -0.16 3.25 23.29
N GLN A 254 -1.25 2.73 23.86
CA GLN A 254 -1.20 1.88 25.02
C GLN A 254 -0.81 0.45 24.68
N ASN A 255 -1.38 -0.09 23.60
CA ASN A 255 -1.08 -1.44 23.13
C ASN A 255 0.22 -1.49 22.32
N GLY A 256 0.61 -0.40 21.68
CA GLY A 256 1.79 -0.34 20.83
C GLY A 256 1.66 -1.17 19.55
N TRP A 257 0.43 -1.36 19.05
CA TRP A 257 0.14 -2.09 17.82
C TRP A 257 -0.38 -1.18 16.74
N ASP A 258 -0.20 -1.63 15.51
CA ASP A 258 -0.90 -1.09 14.36
C ASP A 258 -2.38 -1.53 14.42
N THR A 259 -3.25 -0.56 14.66
CA THR A 259 -4.67 -0.83 14.89
C THR A 259 -5.59 -0.12 13.89
N ASP A 260 -5.04 0.63 12.95
CA ASP A 260 -5.75 1.34 11.87
C ASP A 260 -7.03 2.06 12.35
N GLN A 261 -6.90 2.74 13.49
CA GLN A 261 -8.03 3.49 14.04
C GLN A 261 -8.24 4.79 13.25
N PHE A 262 -9.49 5.21 13.12
CA PHE A 262 -9.80 6.49 12.49
C PHE A 262 -9.12 7.66 13.24
N PRO A 263 -8.49 8.63 12.54
CA PRO A 263 -7.76 9.73 13.17
C PRO A 263 -8.70 10.65 13.93
N THR A 264 -8.39 10.87 15.21
CA THR A 264 -9.20 11.71 16.12
C THR A 264 -8.38 12.79 16.85
N ASP A 265 -7.05 12.80 16.70
CA ASP A 265 -6.17 13.79 17.33
C ASP A 265 -6.00 15.03 16.48
N ILE A 266 -6.73 16.11 16.84
CA ILE A 266 -6.71 17.37 16.12
C ILE A 266 -5.34 18.05 16.20
N TYR A 267 -4.61 17.93 17.31
CA TYR A 267 -3.31 18.61 17.48
C TYR A 267 -2.23 17.99 16.60
N GLU A 268 -2.14 16.68 16.57
CA GLU A 268 -1.23 15.95 15.68
C GLU A 268 -1.48 16.32 14.21
N TRP A 269 -2.75 16.32 13.81
CA TRP A 269 -3.14 16.67 12.45
C TRP A 269 -2.92 18.14 12.13
N ALA A 270 -3.06 19.07 13.09
CA ALA A 270 -2.75 20.47 12.87
C ALA A 270 -1.27 20.70 12.56
N GLU A 271 -0.36 19.98 13.26
CA GLU A 271 1.08 20.04 12.99
C GLU A 271 1.42 19.46 11.61
N ALA A 272 0.90 18.28 11.27
CA ALA A 272 1.11 17.66 9.96
C ALA A 272 0.57 18.52 8.81
N MET A 273 -0.64 19.06 8.95
CA MET A 273 -1.25 19.94 7.96
C MET A 273 -0.48 21.23 7.76
N ALA A 274 0.13 21.79 8.83
CA ALA A 274 0.98 22.96 8.70
C ALA A 274 2.22 22.69 7.83
N ILE A 275 2.81 21.50 7.93
CA ILE A 275 3.94 21.07 7.10
C ILE A 275 3.48 20.90 5.64
N ILE A 276 2.37 20.20 5.41
CA ILE A 276 1.79 19.98 4.08
C ILE A 276 1.49 21.30 3.38
N LEU A 277 0.86 22.25 4.09
CA LEU A 277 0.52 23.55 3.53
C LEU A 277 1.78 24.40 3.23
N LYS A 278 2.78 24.33 4.12
CA LYS A 278 4.05 25.05 3.94
C LYS A 278 4.82 24.58 2.71
N GLN A 279 4.80 23.28 2.41
CA GLN A 279 5.42 22.78 1.17
C GLN A 279 4.59 22.99 -0.10
N GLY A 280 3.33 23.43 0.02
CA GLY A 280 2.43 23.69 -1.12
C GLY A 280 1.47 22.57 -1.48
N GLY A 281 1.22 21.62 -0.57
CA GLY A 281 0.33 20.47 -0.77
C GLY A 281 1.06 19.15 -0.98
N LEU A 282 0.33 18.10 -1.33
CA LEU A 282 0.88 16.77 -1.59
C LEU A 282 1.11 16.57 -3.11
N ALA A 283 2.31 16.14 -3.49
CA ALA A 283 2.73 16.07 -4.89
C ALA A 283 2.39 14.71 -5.53
N GLY A 284 1.23 14.63 -6.17
CA GLY A 284 0.78 13.43 -6.91
C GLY A 284 0.12 12.35 -6.05
N GLY A 285 -0.09 12.63 -4.77
CA GLY A 285 -0.83 11.80 -3.83
C GLY A 285 -1.96 12.57 -3.18
N GLY A 286 -2.42 12.07 -2.05
CA GLY A 286 -3.53 12.64 -1.30
C GLY A 286 -3.53 12.18 0.15
N ILE A 287 -4.61 12.48 0.86
CA ILE A 287 -4.88 11.94 2.18
C ILE A 287 -5.90 10.81 2.01
N ASN A 288 -5.44 9.60 2.23
CA ASN A 288 -6.24 8.39 2.23
C ASN A 288 -6.59 8.03 3.68
N PHE A 289 -7.76 7.48 3.91
CA PHE A 289 -8.17 6.98 5.23
C PHE A 289 -8.11 5.45 5.21
N ASP A 290 -7.18 4.92 5.97
CA ASP A 290 -6.98 3.48 6.11
C ASP A 290 -7.82 2.88 7.23
#